data_90df8b9deea27f6e1cbe893500cf278a
#
_entry.id   90df8b9deea27f6e1cbe893500cf278a
#
_cell.length_a   1.000
_cell.length_b   1.000
_cell.length_c   1.000
_cell.angle_alpha   90.00
_cell.angle_beta   90.00
_cell.angle_gamma   90.00
#
_symmetry.space_group_name_H-M   'P 1'
#
loop_
_entity.id
_entity.type
_entity.pdbx_description
1 polymer ?
#
loop_
_entity_poly.entity_id
_entity_poly.type
_entity_poly.pdbx_seq_one_letter_code
_entity_poly.pdbx_strand_id
1 'polypeptide(L)'
;MTALRPGSGSAARDAPGVTTTTKTAIRDPAATAALEADLLDGFFTDPPTVPPRWFYDEKGSLLFDQITRLAEYYPTRAEAEILRTRAADIVAGATTMIELGAGTCEKTRVLLDEFAPRGGPGLGSGPGSTNGASPRGGHSPDAARRFVPVDISAEMLHHAAGELVREYPGLQVDPVVGDLTALDGPLPGQPGERLVLFLGGTIGNFTESQRAQFLAMLRRIMDPGDRLLIGFDLVKSPDRLVAAYDDAAGVTAEFNLNMVDVIARTVECTGLDRRDFQHQAVWNAGESRIEMWVRAVRDVHIDFPTLGRTRSLAAGEGIRTEIARKFRPSALVDDLAGHGFRERAVWSDAGGDFGLVLVVVD
;
A
#
# COMPACT_ATOMS: atom_id res chain seq x y z
N MET A 1 -77.98 26.29 30.33
CA MET A 1 -78.47 25.36 31.35
C MET A 1 -77.48 24.22 31.50
N THR A 2 -77.01 24.15 32.70
CA THR A 2 -76.52 22.94 33.42
C THR A 2 -75.28 22.28 32.97
N ALA A 3 -74.28 22.61 33.66
CA ALA A 3 -73.15 21.95 34.32
C ALA A 3 -73.22 20.44 34.48
N LEU A 4 -71.99 19.79 34.34
CA LEU A 4 -71.42 18.92 35.39
C LEU A 4 -70.04 18.45 34.98
N ARG A 5 -69.04 18.65 35.82
CA ARG A 5 -67.79 17.96 36.02
C ARG A 5 -68.00 16.78 37.03
N PRO A 6 -67.00 16.00 37.45
CA PRO A 6 -65.68 15.60 36.90
C PRO A 6 -65.48 14.04 36.98
N GLY A 7 -64.30 13.54 36.56
CA GLY A 7 -63.91 12.15 36.80
C GLY A 7 -62.42 11.90 36.51
N SER A 8 -61.75 11.88 37.58
CA SER A 8 -60.39 11.51 37.92
C SER A 8 -59.77 10.27 37.24
N GLY A 9 -58.51 10.37 36.92
CA GLY A 9 -57.47 9.36 37.21
C GLY A 9 -57.27 8.28 36.14
N SER A 10 -56.17 8.31 35.45
CA SER A 10 -55.51 7.07 35.02
C SER A 10 -54.01 7.30 34.84
N ALA A 11 -53.32 6.42 35.49
CA ALA A 11 -51.88 6.32 35.62
C ALA A 11 -51.16 6.25 34.27
N ALA A 12 -50.08 7.00 34.16
CA ALA A 12 -49.07 6.82 33.16
C ALA A 12 -48.44 5.43 33.37
N ARG A 13 -48.45 4.59 32.31
CA ARG A 13 -47.67 3.38 32.25
C ARG A 13 -46.29 3.74 31.71
N ASP A 14 -45.27 3.56 32.52
CA ASP A 14 -43.87 3.58 32.15
C ASP A 14 -43.63 2.61 30.97
N ALA A 15 -43.17 3.12 29.86
CA ALA A 15 -42.59 2.30 28.78
C ALA A 15 -41.21 1.80 29.21
N PRO A 16 -40.87 0.54 29.00
CA PRO A 16 -39.55 0.02 29.36
C PRO A 16 -38.45 0.70 28.52
N GLY A 17 -37.46 1.25 29.21
CA GLY A 17 -36.29 1.86 28.63
C GLY A 17 -35.59 0.87 27.67
N VAL A 18 -35.43 1.30 26.43
CA VAL A 18 -34.56 0.64 25.45
C VAL A 18 -33.13 0.83 25.94
N THR A 19 -32.59 -0.18 26.62
CA THR A 19 -31.16 -0.24 26.90
C THR A 19 -30.45 -0.48 25.57
N THR A 20 -29.87 0.54 25.00
CA THR A 20 -28.99 0.43 23.83
C THR A 20 -27.74 -0.31 24.31
N THR A 21 -27.73 -1.62 24.16
CA THR A 21 -26.52 -2.42 24.35
C THR A 21 -25.57 -2.06 23.22
N THR A 22 -24.59 -1.23 23.52
CA THR A 22 -23.47 -0.98 22.62
C THR A 22 -22.80 -2.33 22.35
N LYS A 23 -22.98 -2.86 21.14
CA LYS A 23 -22.32 -4.06 20.68
C LYS A 23 -20.82 -3.77 20.76
N THR A 24 -20.15 -4.28 21.80
CA THR A 24 -18.69 -4.26 21.89
C THR A 24 -18.19 -5.02 20.66
N ALA A 25 -17.63 -4.31 19.70
CA ALA A 25 -16.98 -4.95 18.56
C ALA A 25 -15.92 -5.89 19.11
N ILE A 26 -15.99 -7.16 18.72
CA ILE A 26 -14.99 -8.16 19.12
C ILE A 26 -13.69 -7.67 18.48
N ARG A 27 -12.76 -7.16 19.29
CA ARG A 27 -11.43 -6.75 18.84
C ARG A 27 -10.67 -8.02 18.44
N ASP A 28 -10.04 -8.01 17.29
CA ASP A 28 -9.11 -9.07 16.90
C ASP A 28 -7.87 -9.00 17.80
N PRO A 29 -7.61 -10.03 18.64
CA PRO A 29 -6.50 -9.99 19.59
C PRO A 29 -5.13 -9.86 18.92
N ALA A 30 -4.95 -10.45 17.73
CA ALA A 30 -3.68 -10.38 16.99
C ALA A 30 -3.42 -8.97 16.44
N ALA A 31 -4.44 -8.36 15.84
CA ALA A 31 -4.35 -6.97 15.35
C ALA A 31 -4.16 -5.99 16.52
N THR A 32 -4.82 -6.21 17.66
CA THR A 32 -4.63 -5.39 18.87
C THR A 32 -3.18 -5.46 19.37
N ALA A 33 -2.63 -6.66 19.53
CA ALA A 33 -1.26 -6.84 20.01
C ALA A 33 -0.22 -6.23 19.05
N ALA A 34 -0.46 -6.34 17.73
CA ALA A 34 0.42 -5.74 16.73
C ALA A 34 0.39 -4.20 16.79
N LEU A 35 -0.80 -3.59 16.94
CA LEU A 35 -0.91 -2.14 17.10
C LEU A 35 -0.31 -1.65 18.41
N GLU A 36 -0.52 -2.35 19.51
CA GLU A 36 0.09 -2.04 20.81
C GLU A 36 1.62 -2.04 20.73
N ALA A 37 2.22 -3.02 20.04
CA ALA A 37 3.65 -3.06 19.79
C ALA A 37 4.13 -1.86 18.99
N ASP A 38 3.45 -1.50 17.88
CA ASP A 38 3.79 -0.34 17.07
C ASP A 38 3.65 0.99 17.83
N LEU A 39 2.63 1.10 18.68
CA LEU A 39 2.48 2.28 19.53
C LEU A 39 3.62 2.39 20.54
N LEU A 40 4.05 1.29 21.14
CA LEU A 40 5.19 1.28 22.06
C LEU A 40 6.49 1.67 21.36
N ASP A 41 6.69 1.24 20.11
CA ASP A 41 7.88 1.51 19.34
C ASP A 41 7.93 2.95 18.79
N GLY A 42 6.78 3.54 18.41
CA GLY A 42 6.75 4.80 17.67
C GLY A 42 5.96 5.93 18.33
N PHE A 43 4.82 5.68 18.95
CA PHE A 43 3.93 6.74 19.43
C PHE A 43 4.50 7.54 20.60
N PHE A 44 5.38 6.93 21.39
CA PHE A 44 6.02 7.54 22.56
C PHE A 44 7.43 8.07 22.26
N THR A 45 7.85 8.07 21.01
CA THR A 45 9.11 8.69 20.54
C THR A 45 8.93 10.19 20.28
N ASP A 46 10.00 10.88 19.93
CA ASP A 46 9.97 12.28 19.53
C ASP A 46 10.66 12.47 18.16
N PRO A 47 9.90 12.82 17.11
CA PRO A 47 8.45 12.99 17.11
C PRO A 47 7.68 11.64 17.21
N PRO A 48 6.41 11.67 17.69
CA PRO A 48 5.57 10.47 17.67
C PRO A 48 5.32 9.98 16.26
N THR A 49 5.34 8.66 16.09
CA THR A 49 5.07 8.02 14.78
C THR A 49 4.12 6.85 14.92
N VAL A 50 3.36 6.58 13.84
CA VAL A 50 2.57 5.36 13.70
C VAL A 50 2.79 4.82 12.28
N PRO A 51 3.08 3.52 12.11
CA PRO A 51 3.33 2.94 10.79
C PRO A 51 2.12 3.05 9.85
N PRO A 52 2.34 3.33 8.55
CA PRO A 52 1.26 3.53 7.57
C PRO A 52 0.41 2.27 7.31
N ARG A 53 0.85 1.07 7.70
CA ARG A 53 0.04 -0.16 7.60
C ARG A 53 -1.34 -0.04 8.27
N TRP A 54 -1.49 0.82 9.28
CA TRP A 54 -2.74 1.03 10.00
C TRP A 54 -3.73 1.97 9.30
N PHE A 55 -3.36 2.53 8.15
CA PHE A 55 -4.31 3.21 7.28
C PHE A 55 -5.30 2.25 6.62
N TYR A 56 -4.87 1.03 6.30
CA TYR A 56 -5.51 0.11 5.35
C TYR A 56 -6.50 -0.86 6.01
N ASP A 57 -7.41 -0.34 6.87
CA ASP A 57 -8.65 -1.05 7.15
C ASP A 57 -9.60 -0.95 5.94
N GLU A 58 -10.80 -1.52 6.05
CA GLU A 58 -11.80 -1.47 4.97
C GLU A 58 -12.07 -0.04 4.49
N LYS A 59 -12.32 0.90 5.43
CA LYS A 59 -12.56 2.31 5.12
C LYS A 59 -11.34 2.97 4.48
N GLY A 60 -10.16 2.78 5.06
CA GLY A 60 -8.92 3.35 4.54
C GLY A 60 -8.56 2.82 3.16
N SER A 61 -8.79 1.54 2.89
CA SER A 61 -8.58 0.95 1.56
C SER A 61 -9.49 1.58 0.50
N LEU A 62 -10.76 1.85 0.84
CA LEU A 62 -11.70 2.57 -0.05
C LEU A 62 -11.27 4.03 -0.27
N LEU A 63 -10.77 4.70 0.77
CA LEU A 63 -10.26 6.06 0.65
C LEU A 63 -8.99 6.10 -0.21
N PHE A 64 -8.09 5.14 -0.05
CA PHE A 64 -6.90 5.05 -0.88
C PHE A 64 -7.26 4.82 -2.37
N ASP A 65 -8.23 3.96 -2.66
CA ASP A 65 -8.74 3.78 -4.02
C ASP A 65 -9.28 5.11 -4.62
N GLN A 66 -9.96 5.93 -3.81
CA GLN A 66 -10.38 7.28 -4.24
C GLN A 66 -9.17 8.20 -4.47
N ILE A 67 -8.17 8.18 -3.57
CA ILE A 67 -6.92 8.96 -3.72
C ILE A 67 -6.25 8.65 -5.06
N THR A 68 -6.14 7.39 -5.46
CA THR A 68 -5.50 7.00 -6.72
C THR A 68 -6.15 7.60 -7.96
N ARG A 69 -7.40 8.08 -7.86
CA ARG A 69 -8.20 8.69 -8.94
C ARG A 69 -8.18 10.22 -8.92
N LEU A 70 -7.64 10.84 -7.86
CA LEU A 70 -7.55 12.30 -7.77
C LEU A 70 -6.62 12.88 -8.83
N ALA A 71 -6.96 14.06 -9.32
CA ALA A 71 -6.13 14.76 -10.31
C ALA A 71 -4.74 15.10 -9.77
N GLU A 72 -4.67 15.48 -8.49
CA GLU A 72 -3.44 15.83 -7.78
C GLU A 72 -2.54 14.62 -7.54
N TYR A 73 -3.11 13.41 -7.33
CA TYR A 73 -2.37 12.19 -7.08
C TYR A 73 -1.88 11.55 -8.38
N TYR A 74 -0.82 12.11 -8.95
CA TYR A 74 -0.21 11.68 -10.21
C TYR A 74 0.48 10.30 -10.16
N PRO A 75 1.02 9.77 -9.00
CA PRO A 75 1.89 8.61 -9.00
C PRO A 75 1.28 7.39 -9.68
N THR A 76 0.02 7.07 -9.40
CA THR A 76 -0.68 5.91 -10.00
C THR A 76 -0.75 5.99 -11.52
N ARG A 77 -1.07 7.19 -12.07
CA ARG A 77 -1.19 7.37 -13.53
C ARG A 77 0.17 7.34 -14.22
N ALA A 78 1.18 7.98 -13.61
CA ALA A 78 2.54 8.02 -14.14
C ALA A 78 3.17 6.62 -14.16
N GLU A 79 3.04 5.85 -13.06
CA GLU A 79 3.50 4.47 -13.01
C GLU A 79 2.79 3.59 -14.06
N ALA A 80 1.46 3.70 -14.18
CA ALA A 80 0.68 2.94 -15.15
C ALA A 80 1.06 3.28 -16.61
N GLU A 81 1.46 4.52 -16.91
CA GLU A 81 1.98 4.92 -18.22
C GLU A 81 3.26 4.18 -18.56
N ILE A 82 4.22 4.15 -17.62
CA ILE A 82 5.50 3.45 -17.83
C ILE A 82 5.26 1.95 -17.97
N LEU A 83 4.44 1.36 -17.10
CA LEU A 83 4.12 -0.06 -17.17
C LEU A 83 3.53 -0.44 -18.53
N ARG A 84 2.54 0.32 -19.05
CA ARG A 84 1.94 0.06 -20.36
C ARG A 84 2.94 0.17 -21.53
N THR A 85 3.83 1.14 -21.47
CA THR A 85 4.78 1.40 -22.57
C THR A 85 5.99 0.45 -22.54
N ARG A 86 6.26 -0.20 -21.40
CA ARG A 86 7.44 -1.04 -21.16
C ARG A 86 7.11 -2.48 -20.76
N ALA A 87 5.83 -2.87 -20.77
CA ALA A 87 5.41 -4.20 -20.30
C ALA A 87 6.22 -5.33 -20.93
N ALA A 88 6.37 -5.35 -22.26
CA ALA A 88 7.12 -6.36 -22.98
C ALA A 88 8.60 -6.43 -22.56
N ASP A 89 9.26 -5.27 -22.38
CA ASP A 89 10.65 -5.20 -21.92
C ASP A 89 10.81 -5.71 -20.48
N ILE A 90 9.83 -5.37 -19.63
CA ILE A 90 9.82 -5.72 -18.21
C ILE A 90 9.66 -7.22 -18.01
N VAL A 91 8.67 -7.84 -18.66
CA VAL A 91 8.35 -9.26 -18.46
C VAL A 91 9.24 -10.21 -19.28
N ALA A 92 10.02 -9.67 -20.24
CA ALA A 92 10.83 -10.49 -21.13
C ALA A 92 11.69 -11.50 -20.38
N GLY A 93 11.55 -12.79 -20.69
CA GLY A 93 12.33 -13.87 -20.08
C GLY A 93 11.90 -14.29 -18.67
N ALA A 94 10.84 -13.70 -18.09
CA ALA A 94 10.29 -14.18 -16.84
C ALA A 94 9.34 -15.37 -17.07
N THR A 95 9.40 -16.36 -16.19
CA THR A 95 8.40 -17.43 -16.06
C THR A 95 7.63 -17.33 -14.75
N THR A 96 8.17 -16.60 -13.78
CA THR A 96 7.53 -16.33 -12.48
C THR A 96 7.60 -14.83 -12.18
N MET A 97 6.46 -14.23 -11.87
CA MET A 97 6.34 -12.88 -11.32
C MET A 97 5.93 -12.95 -9.85
N ILE A 98 6.57 -12.16 -9.00
CA ILE A 98 6.33 -12.09 -7.56
C ILE A 98 6.10 -10.61 -7.21
N GLU A 99 4.93 -10.24 -6.73
CA GLU A 99 4.63 -8.83 -6.39
C GLU A 99 4.54 -8.64 -4.89
N LEU A 100 5.34 -7.73 -4.38
CA LEU A 100 5.39 -7.37 -2.96
C LEU A 100 4.48 -6.17 -2.69
N GLY A 101 3.46 -6.37 -1.84
CA GLY A 101 2.42 -5.38 -1.62
C GLY A 101 1.44 -5.30 -2.79
N ALA A 102 0.94 -6.47 -3.21
CA ALA A 102 0.13 -6.60 -4.43
C ALA A 102 -1.23 -5.90 -4.35
N GLY A 103 -1.82 -5.78 -3.15
CA GLY A 103 -3.13 -5.17 -2.96
C GLY A 103 -4.20 -5.82 -3.83
N THR A 104 -4.88 -5.03 -4.66
CA THR A 104 -5.90 -5.48 -5.63
C THR A 104 -5.32 -6.03 -6.94
N CYS A 105 -4.01 -6.02 -7.12
CA CYS A 105 -3.30 -6.37 -8.37
C CYS A 105 -3.78 -5.58 -9.60
N GLU A 106 -4.43 -4.42 -9.44
CA GLU A 106 -5.00 -3.67 -10.56
C GLU A 106 -3.93 -3.18 -11.52
N LYS A 107 -2.84 -2.61 -10.99
CA LYS A 107 -1.72 -2.14 -11.80
C LYS A 107 -0.98 -3.28 -12.50
N THR A 108 -0.87 -4.41 -11.86
CA THR A 108 -0.13 -5.58 -12.34
C THR A 108 -0.82 -6.24 -13.53
N ARG A 109 -2.14 -6.06 -13.68
CA ARG A 109 -2.87 -6.53 -14.88
C ARG A 109 -2.24 -6.05 -16.18
N VAL A 110 -1.64 -4.86 -16.19
CA VAL A 110 -0.91 -4.34 -17.35
C VAL A 110 0.28 -5.22 -17.73
N LEU A 111 1.02 -5.71 -16.74
CA LEU A 111 2.12 -6.64 -16.96
C LEU A 111 1.61 -8.07 -17.23
N LEU A 112 0.52 -8.48 -16.58
CA LEU A 112 -0.08 -9.79 -16.77
C LEU A 112 -0.65 -9.97 -18.18
N ASP A 113 -1.20 -8.93 -18.79
CA ASP A 113 -1.69 -8.96 -20.18
C ASP A 113 -0.59 -9.31 -21.18
N GLU A 114 0.65 -8.89 -20.91
CA GLU A 114 1.83 -9.24 -21.71
C GLU A 114 2.48 -10.56 -21.25
N PHE A 115 2.48 -10.81 -19.94
CA PHE A 115 3.09 -11.98 -19.32
C PHE A 115 2.29 -13.26 -19.58
N ALA A 116 0.97 -13.24 -19.45
CA ALA A 116 0.05 -14.36 -19.64
C ALA A 116 -1.22 -13.88 -20.36
N PRO A 117 -1.19 -13.73 -21.69
CA PRO A 117 -2.32 -13.19 -22.44
C PRO A 117 -3.65 -13.91 -22.13
N ARG A 118 -4.74 -13.14 -22.03
CA ARG A 118 -6.10 -13.60 -21.65
C ARG A 118 -6.72 -14.62 -22.60
N GLY A 119 -6.04 -15.00 -23.69
CA GLY A 119 -6.42 -16.07 -24.61
C GLY A 119 -5.61 -17.32 -24.30
N GLY A 120 -6.27 -18.41 -23.88
CA GLY A 120 -5.62 -19.71 -23.66
C GLY A 120 -4.83 -20.20 -24.87
N PRO A 121 -3.96 -21.23 -24.73
CA PRO A 121 -3.17 -21.76 -25.83
C PRO A 121 -4.07 -22.23 -26.95
N GLY A 122 -4.12 -21.49 -28.06
CA GLY A 122 -4.63 -21.92 -29.34
C GLY A 122 -6.12 -21.77 -29.61
N LEU A 123 -6.57 -20.56 -30.01
CA LEU A 123 -7.53 -20.47 -31.08
C LEU A 123 -6.76 -20.09 -32.36
N GLY A 124 -6.66 -21.11 -33.22
CA GLY A 124 -5.80 -21.15 -34.37
C GLY A 124 -5.80 -19.89 -35.25
N SER A 125 -4.64 -19.39 -35.52
CA SER A 125 -4.35 -18.68 -36.75
C SER A 125 -4.64 -19.63 -37.90
N GLY A 126 -5.65 -19.28 -38.69
CA GLY A 126 -5.94 -19.94 -39.98
C GLY A 126 -4.69 -19.96 -40.88
N PRO A 127 -4.57 -20.87 -41.81
CA PRO A 127 -3.40 -21.04 -42.67
C PRO A 127 -3.30 -19.86 -43.64
N GLY A 128 -2.34 -18.98 -43.44
CA GLY A 128 -2.02 -17.94 -44.41
C GLY A 128 -1.45 -16.66 -43.86
N SER A 129 -0.24 -16.70 -43.32
CA SER A 129 0.69 -15.55 -43.44
C SER A 129 2.12 -16.00 -43.13
N THR A 130 2.84 -16.30 -44.18
CA THR A 130 4.31 -16.46 -44.17
C THR A 130 4.92 -15.09 -44.19
N ASN A 131 5.33 -14.54 -43.05
CA ASN A 131 6.39 -13.54 -42.98
C ASN A 131 7.22 -13.80 -41.72
N GLY A 132 8.44 -14.29 -42.00
CA GLY A 132 9.39 -14.69 -40.97
C GLY A 132 9.98 -13.49 -40.23
N ALA A 133 9.80 -13.49 -38.92
CA ALA A 133 10.74 -12.94 -37.98
C ALA A 133 10.65 -13.85 -36.75
N SER A 134 11.63 -14.75 -36.58
CA SER A 134 11.79 -15.55 -35.37
C SER A 134 12.03 -14.61 -34.18
N PRO A 135 11.28 -14.76 -33.06
CA PRO A 135 11.65 -14.09 -31.81
C PRO A 135 12.95 -14.70 -31.31
N ARG A 136 13.97 -13.88 -31.14
CA ARG A 136 15.23 -14.27 -30.49
C ARG A 136 14.99 -14.41 -28.99
N GLY A 137 14.84 -15.64 -28.52
CA GLY A 137 14.76 -15.99 -27.11
C GLY A 137 14.14 -17.38 -26.98
N GLY A 138 14.98 -18.42 -26.82
CA GLY A 138 14.54 -19.82 -26.71
C GLY A 138 13.83 -20.08 -25.38
N HIS A 139 12.51 -19.90 -25.34
CA HIS A 139 11.66 -20.37 -24.27
C HIS A 139 10.75 -21.45 -24.84
N SER A 140 10.63 -22.57 -24.11
CA SER A 140 9.60 -23.56 -24.40
C SER A 140 8.23 -22.90 -24.30
N PRO A 141 7.38 -22.95 -25.33
CA PRO A 141 6.04 -22.34 -25.29
C PRO A 141 5.09 -22.97 -24.26
N ASP A 142 5.51 -24.04 -23.58
CA ASP A 142 4.70 -24.83 -22.63
C ASP A 142 5.02 -24.60 -21.14
N ALA A 143 5.92 -23.70 -20.78
CA ALA A 143 6.19 -23.43 -19.36
C ALA A 143 5.01 -22.64 -18.77
N ALA A 144 4.26 -23.25 -17.84
CA ALA A 144 3.20 -22.58 -17.11
C ALA A 144 3.71 -21.29 -16.46
N ARG A 145 3.11 -20.16 -16.79
CA ARG A 145 3.42 -18.88 -16.16
C ARG A 145 2.86 -18.86 -14.74
N ARG A 146 3.65 -18.32 -13.80
CA ARG A 146 3.27 -18.25 -12.39
C ARG A 146 3.27 -16.79 -11.90
N PHE A 147 2.23 -16.41 -11.17
CA PHE A 147 2.14 -15.14 -10.46
C PHE A 147 1.95 -15.38 -8.96
N VAL A 148 2.77 -14.73 -8.15
CA VAL A 148 2.79 -14.86 -6.69
C VAL A 148 2.57 -13.48 -6.08
N PRO A 149 1.31 -13.06 -5.88
CA PRO A 149 1.03 -11.83 -5.15
C PRO A 149 1.25 -12.04 -3.66
N VAL A 150 1.98 -11.11 -3.03
CA VAL A 150 2.27 -11.10 -1.58
C VAL A 150 1.63 -9.86 -0.97
N ASP A 151 0.82 -10.01 0.06
CA ASP A 151 0.21 -8.90 0.79
C ASP A 151 -0.12 -9.32 2.23
N ILE A 152 -0.21 -8.34 3.14
CA ILE A 152 -0.60 -8.59 4.53
C ILE A 152 -2.12 -8.78 4.67
N SER A 153 -2.91 -8.22 3.76
CA SER A 153 -4.38 -8.30 3.74
C SER A 153 -4.86 -9.58 3.08
N ALA A 154 -5.12 -10.62 3.88
CA ALA A 154 -5.57 -11.93 3.40
C ALA A 154 -6.85 -11.85 2.56
N GLU A 155 -7.85 -11.08 3.01
CA GLU A 155 -9.15 -10.97 2.33
C GLU A 155 -9.02 -10.34 0.94
N MET A 156 -8.35 -9.19 0.87
CA MET A 156 -8.10 -8.48 -0.39
C MET A 156 -7.28 -9.34 -1.36
N LEU A 157 -6.23 -9.98 -0.86
CA LEU A 157 -5.34 -10.82 -1.65
C LEU A 157 -6.06 -12.03 -2.26
N HIS A 158 -6.85 -12.75 -1.46
CA HIS A 158 -7.63 -13.89 -1.94
C HIS A 158 -8.72 -13.48 -2.94
N HIS A 159 -9.36 -12.31 -2.72
CA HIS A 159 -10.32 -11.78 -3.66
C HIS A 159 -9.66 -11.49 -5.02
N ALA A 160 -8.55 -10.73 -5.01
CA ALA A 160 -7.79 -10.40 -6.21
C ALA A 160 -7.28 -11.67 -6.95
N ALA A 161 -6.73 -12.64 -6.21
CA ALA A 161 -6.27 -13.90 -6.79
C ALA A 161 -7.41 -14.68 -7.47
N GLY A 162 -8.61 -14.70 -6.85
CA GLY A 162 -9.79 -15.34 -7.42
C GLY A 162 -10.27 -14.67 -8.71
N GLU A 163 -10.12 -13.36 -8.85
CA GLU A 163 -10.39 -12.64 -10.10
C GLU A 163 -9.34 -12.97 -11.17
N LEU A 164 -8.06 -12.94 -10.82
CA LEU A 164 -6.96 -13.21 -11.74
C LEU A 164 -7.03 -14.62 -12.36
N VAL A 165 -7.39 -15.65 -11.57
CA VAL A 165 -7.60 -17.01 -12.09
C VAL A 165 -8.69 -17.06 -13.16
N ARG A 166 -9.75 -16.25 -13.02
CA ARG A 166 -10.83 -16.16 -14.02
C ARG A 166 -10.40 -15.36 -15.26
N GLU A 167 -9.63 -14.28 -15.06
CA GLU A 167 -9.18 -13.40 -16.13
C GLU A 167 -8.06 -14.02 -16.98
N TYR A 168 -7.20 -14.86 -16.37
CA TYR A 168 -6.01 -15.46 -16.99
C TYR A 168 -6.00 -16.99 -16.84
N PRO A 169 -6.80 -17.75 -17.62
CA PRO A 169 -6.98 -19.19 -17.42
C PRO A 169 -5.71 -20.05 -17.54
N GLY A 170 -4.63 -19.52 -18.13
CA GLY A 170 -3.33 -20.20 -18.27
C GLY A 170 -2.30 -19.80 -17.21
N LEU A 171 -2.67 -18.92 -16.28
CA LEU A 171 -1.79 -18.42 -15.25
C LEU A 171 -1.96 -19.19 -13.94
N GLN A 172 -0.89 -19.73 -13.39
CA GLN A 172 -0.90 -20.22 -12.02
C GLN A 172 -0.80 -19.02 -11.06
N VAL A 173 -1.78 -18.85 -10.17
CA VAL A 173 -1.80 -17.76 -9.18
C VAL A 173 -1.69 -18.37 -7.79
N ASP A 174 -0.60 -18.03 -7.06
CA ASP A 174 -0.28 -18.57 -5.75
C ASP A 174 -0.19 -17.42 -4.72
N PRO A 175 -1.29 -16.97 -4.13
CA PRO A 175 -1.28 -15.86 -3.16
C PRO A 175 -0.55 -16.23 -1.87
N VAL A 176 0.29 -15.32 -1.38
CA VAL A 176 1.04 -15.46 -0.13
C VAL A 176 0.66 -14.34 0.83
N VAL A 177 0.02 -14.70 1.94
CA VAL A 177 -0.26 -13.73 3.02
C VAL A 177 0.96 -13.57 3.89
N GLY A 178 1.52 -12.36 3.96
CA GLY A 178 2.73 -12.11 4.74
C GLY A 178 3.20 -10.66 4.72
N ASP A 179 4.08 -10.36 5.65
CA ASP A 179 4.76 -9.06 5.70
C ASP A 179 5.89 -9.04 4.66
N LEU A 180 5.79 -8.12 3.70
CA LEU A 180 6.76 -7.95 2.62
C LEU A 180 8.18 -7.58 3.13
N THR A 181 8.32 -7.10 4.36
CA THR A 181 9.59 -6.74 4.98
C THR A 181 10.25 -7.90 5.75
N ALA A 182 9.53 -8.99 5.92
CA ALA A 182 9.95 -10.15 6.72
C ALA A 182 9.92 -11.47 5.92
N LEU A 183 10.11 -11.40 4.60
CA LEU A 183 10.17 -12.59 3.75
C LEU A 183 11.41 -13.43 4.06
N ASP A 184 11.21 -14.73 4.12
CA ASP A 184 12.28 -15.70 4.34
C ASP A 184 12.11 -16.94 3.44
N GLY A 185 13.22 -17.68 3.23
CA GLY A 185 13.24 -18.85 2.37
C GLY A 185 13.39 -18.55 0.87
N PRO A 186 13.51 -19.60 0.05
CA PRO A 186 13.71 -19.46 -1.39
C PRO A 186 12.43 -18.94 -2.09
N LEU A 187 12.60 -18.04 -3.04
CA LEU A 187 11.50 -17.59 -3.88
C LEU A 187 11.00 -18.73 -4.79
N PRO A 188 9.68 -18.81 -5.06
CA PRO A 188 9.15 -19.79 -5.99
C PRO A 188 9.61 -19.54 -7.43
N GLY A 189 9.62 -20.60 -8.26
CA GLY A 189 10.06 -20.54 -9.66
C GLY A 189 11.53 -20.81 -9.87
N GLN A 190 11.98 -20.75 -11.12
CA GLN A 190 13.36 -21.06 -11.51
C GLN A 190 14.27 -19.86 -11.26
N PRO A 191 15.45 -20.02 -10.63
CA PRO A 191 16.46 -18.99 -10.53
C PRO A 191 16.82 -18.37 -11.89
N GLY A 192 16.95 -17.04 -11.93
CA GLY A 192 17.26 -16.30 -13.15
C GLY A 192 16.05 -16.02 -14.06
N GLU A 193 14.91 -16.66 -13.83
CA GLU A 193 13.67 -16.44 -14.58
C GLU A 193 12.58 -15.75 -13.74
N ARG A 194 12.94 -15.27 -12.56
CA ARG A 194 12.02 -14.56 -11.65
C ARG A 194 12.07 -13.06 -11.89
N LEU A 195 10.91 -12.45 -11.79
CA LEU A 195 10.74 -11.00 -11.78
C LEU A 195 10.00 -10.62 -10.49
N VAL A 196 10.72 -10.02 -9.56
CA VAL A 196 10.14 -9.45 -8.34
C VAL A 196 9.68 -8.02 -8.63
N LEU A 197 8.46 -7.68 -8.24
CA LEU A 197 7.84 -6.38 -8.42
C LEU A 197 7.67 -5.70 -7.07
N PHE A 198 8.09 -4.44 -6.97
CA PHE A 198 7.83 -3.58 -5.83
C PHE A 198 7.36 -2.22 -6.34
N LEU A 199 6.06 -2.11 -6.54
CA LEU A 199 5.39 -1.01 -7.25
C LEU A 199 4.75 0.00 -6.30
N GLY A 200 4.15 1.06 -6.85
CA GLY A 200 3.40 2.06 -6.10
C GLY A 200 4.23 3.13 -5.43
N GLY A 201 5.54 3.16 -5.63
CA GLY A 201 6.43 4.10 -4.93
C GLY A 201 6.63 3.77 -3.45
N THR A 202 6.22 2.59 -3.00
CA THR A 202 6.27 2.11 -1.61
C THR A 202 7.69 2.13 -1.02
N ILE A 203 8.72 2.04 -1.87
CA ILE A 203 10.13 2.20 -1.46
C ILE A 203 10.39 3.54 -0.76
N GLY A 204 9.59 4.56 -1.07
CA GLY A 204 9.66 5.88 -0.46
C GLY A 204 9.12 5.94 0.98
N ASN A 205 8.35 4.96 1.41
CA ASN A 205 7.77 4.90 2.75
C ASN A 205 8.79 4.36 3.79
N PHE A 206 9.92 3.87 3.33
CA PHE A 206 11.00 3.40 4.19
C PHE A 206 11.96 4.53 4.60
N THR A 207 12.36 4.53 5.86
CA THR A 207 13.55 5.25 6.29
C THR A 207 14.78 4.65 5.58
N GLU A 208 15.91 5.33 5.62
CA GLU A 208 17.15 4.83 5.02
C GLU A 208 17.56 3.46 5.59
N SER A 209 17.47 3.31 6.91
CA SER A 209 17.77 2.03 7.58
C SER A 209 16.80 0.92 7.19
N GLN A 210 15.50 1.21 7.14
CA GLN A 210 14.49 0.22 6.73
C GLN A 210 14.67 -0.18 5.27
N ARG A 211 14.98 0.78 4.38
CA ARG A 211 15.27 0.49 2.97
C ARG A 211 16.50 -0.39 2.81
N ALA A 212 17.59 -0.09 3.53
CA ALA A 212 18.79 -0.92 3.52
C ALA A 212 18.50 -2.35 4.01
N GLN A 213 17.73 -2.52 5.06
CA GLN A 213 17.31 -3.83 5.57
C GLN A 213 16.44 -4.58 4.55
N PHE A 214 15.50 -3.90 3.91
CA PHE A 214 14.64 -4.46 2.87
C PHE A 214 15.46 -4.93 1.66
N LEU A 215 16.38 -4.10 1.15
CA LEU A 215 17.23 -4.47 0.03
C LEU A 215 18.19 -5.64 0.38
N ALA A 216 18.72 -5.65 1.60
CA ALA A 216 19.54 -6.76 2.08
C ALA A 216 18.73 -8.06 2.22
N MET A 217 17.47 -7.98 2.66
CA MET A 217 16.55 -9.12 2.70
C MET A 217 16.28 -9.64 1.28
N LEU A 218 15.92 -8.77 0.33
CA LEU A 218 15.71 -9.18 -1.06
C LEU A 218 16.96 -9.82 -1.65
N ARG A 219 18.15 -9.25 -1.42
CA ARG A 219 19.42 -9.82 -1.90
C ARG A 219 19.69 -11.22 -1.36
N ARG A 220 19.22 -11.52 -0.14
CA ARG A 220 19.37 -12.84 0.49
C ARG A 220 18.46 -13.91 -0.12
N ILE A 221 17.23 -13.53 -0.51
CA ILE A 221 16.22 -14.48 -1.01
C ILE A 221 16.18 -14.61 -2.54
N MET A 222 16.80 -13.68 -3.26
CA MET A 222 16.91 -13.69 -4.72
C MET A 222 18.20 -14.34 -5.17
N ASP A 223 18.13 -15.12 -6.24
CA ASP A 223 19.29 -15.80 -6.85
C ASP A 223 19.89 -14.98 -7.99
N PRO A 224 21.14 -15.28 -8.39
CA PRO A 224 21.78 -14.66 -9.56
C PRO A 224 20.91 -14.79 -10.83
N GLY A 225 20.77 -13.68 -11.54
CA GLY A 225 19.92 -13.58 -12.73
C GLY A 225 18.46 -13.18 -12.45
N ASP A 226 17.97 -13.30 -11.21
CA ASP A 226 16.66 -12.79 -10.83
C ASP A 226 16.60 -11.27 -11.00
N ARG A 227 15.45 -10.76 -11.37
CA ARG A 227 15.25 -9.34 -11.63
C ARG A 227 14.30 -8.72 -10.62
N LEU A 228 14.55 -7.45 -10.31
CA LEU A 228 13.73 -6.64 -9.42
C LEU A 228 13.31 -5.38 -10.15
N LEU A 229 12.01 -5.12 -10.21
CA LEU A 229 11.41 -3.87 -10.70
C LEU A 229 10.92 -3.06 -9.52
N ILE A 230 11.40 -1.82 -9.39
CA ILE A 230 10.99 -0.90 -8.32
C ILE A 230 10.37 0.34 -8.94
N GLY A 231 9.17 0.71 -8.44
CA GLY A 231 8.54 1.99 -8.70
C GLY A 231 8.95 3.04 -7.67
N PHE A 232 9.27 4.25 -8.12
CA PHE A 232 9.72 5.33 -7.24
C PHE A 232 9.28 6.71 -7.72
N ASP A 233 8.89 7.54 -6.78
CA ASP A 233 8.48 8.92 -7.06
C ASP A 233 9.70 9.85 -7.17
N LEU A 234 9.67 10.78 -8.14
CA LEU A 234 10.79 11.67 -8.45
C LEU A 234 10.72 12.97 -7.66
N VAL A 235 11.90 13.55 -7.36
CA VAL A 235 12.00 14.91 -6.82
C VAL A 235 11.49 15.90 -7.86
N LYS A 236 10.54 16.75 -7.46
CA LYS A 236 9.92 17.79 -8.28
C LYS A 236 9.53 19.01 -7.42
N SER A 237 8.72 19.93 -7.95
CA SER A 237 8.32 21.12 -7.19
C SER A 237 7.57 20.73 -5.90
N PRO A 238 7.90 21.39 -4.75
CA PRO A 238 7.24 21.14 -3.48
C PRO A 238 5.71 21.27 -3.56
N ASP A 239 5.20 22.29 -4.27
CA ASP A 239 3.76 22.52 -4.38
C ASP A 239 3.03 21.34 -5.01
N ARG A 240 3.63 20.73 -6.07
CA ARG A 240 3.07 19.54 -6.72
C ARG A 240 3.12 18.32 -5.81
N LEU A 241 4.22 18.19 -5.06
CA LEU A 241 4.38 17.11 -4.09
C LEU A 241 3.37 17.21 -2.94
N VAL A 242 3.21 18.41 -2.37
CA VAL A 242 2.26 18.64 -1.27
C VAL A 242 0.83 18.40 -1.74
N ALA A 243 0.44 18.95 -2.91
CA ALA A 243 -0.91 18.78 -3.45
C ALA A 243 -1.30 17.30 -3.66
N ALA A 244 -0.35 16.42 -3.95
CA ALA A 244 -0.61 14.98 -4.11
C ALA A 244 -0.92 14.27 -2.79
N TYR A 245 -0.53 14.86 -1.65
CA TYR A 245 -0.74 14.31 -0.31
C TYR A 245 -1.64 15.17 0.58
N ASP A 246 -2.17 16.28 0.04
CA ASP A 246 -3.10 17.21 0.69
C ASP A 246 -4.01 17.81 -0.38
N ASP A 247 -4.88 16.97 -0.93
CA ASP A 247 -5.76 17.28 -2.05
C ASP A 247 -6.89 18.24 -1.66
N ALA A 248 -7.32 19.05 -2.62
CA ALA A 248 -8.37 20.05 -2.40
C ALA A 248 -9.74 19.48 -1.99
N ALA A 249 -10.01 18.21 -2.34
CA ALA A 249 -11.24 17.52 -1.96
C ALA A 249 -11.20 16.95 -0.53
N GLY A 250 -10.00 16.90 0.10
CA GLY A 250 -9.80 16.42 1.47
C GLY A 250 -9.88 14.90 1.62
N VAL A 251 -9.77 14.13 0.53
CA VAL A 251 -9.82 12.66 0.59
C VAL A 251 -8.61 12.12 1.33
N THR A 252 -7.41 12.67 1.06
CA THR A 252 -6.18 12.29 1.76
C THR A 252 -6.23 12.67 3.23
N ALA A 253 -6.86 13.80 3.58
CA ALA A 253 -7.09 14.19 4.96
C ALA A 253 -7.98 13.16 5.69
N GLU A 254 -9.07 12.71 5.06
CA GLU A 254 -9.94 11.66 5.60
C GLU A 254 -9.20 10.33 5.78
N PHE A 255 -8.36 9.96 4.83
CA PHE A 255 -7.51 8.77 4.89
C PHE A 255 -6.52 8.84 6.06
N ASN A 256 -5.81 9.96 6.21
CA ASN A 256 -4.84 10.14 7.27
C ASN A 256 -5.50 10.15 8.67
N LEU A 257 -6.61 10.88 8.81
CA LEU A 257 -7.35 10.96 10.07
C LEU A 257 -8.03 9.63 10.44
N ASN A 258 -8.25 8.71 9.49
CA ASN A 258 -8.74 7.37 9.78
C ASN A 258 -7.79 6.59 10.71
N MET A 259 -6.50 6.91 10.70
CA MET A 259 -5.52 6.33 11.64
C MET A 259 -5.91 6.56 13.11
N VAL A 260 -6.41 7.75 13.43
CA VAL A 260 -6.90 8.08 14.80
C VAL A 260 -8.08 7.18 15.17
N ASP A 261 -9.02 7.01 14.22
CA ASP A 261 -10.19 6.14 14.41
C ASP A 261 -9.76 4.67 14.58
N VAL A 262 -8.75 4.22 13.82
CA VAL A 262 -8.20 2.85 13.93
C VAL A 262 -7.60 2.62 15.31
N ILE A 263 -6.75 3.53 15.79
CA ILE A 263 -6.13 3.43 17.11
C ILE A 263 -7.23 3.39 18.20
N ALA A 264 -8.15 4.35 18.18
CA ALA A 264 -9.17 4.50 19.21
C ALA A 264 -10.13 3.31 19.33
N ARG A 265 -10.42 2.61 18.21
CA ARG A 265 -11.28 1.41 18.28
C ARG A 265 -10.53 0.11 18.56
N THR A 266 -9.22 0.04 18.26
CA THR A 266 -8.42 -1.18 18.36
C THR A 266 -7.76 -1.32 19.73
N VAL A 267 -7.19 -0.23 20.28
CA VAL A 267 -6.51 -0.20 21.57
C VAL A 267 -7.37 0.57 22.57
N GLU A 268 -7.35 0.15 23.84
CA GLU A 268 -8.03 0.87 24.90
C GLU A 268 -7.29 2.19 25.17
N CYS A 269 -7.97 3.32 24.91
CA CYS A 269 -7.41 4.64 25.16
C CYS A 269 -8.50 5.64 25.52
N THR A 270 -8.09 6.74 26.16
CA THR A 270 -8.93 7.91 26.43
C THR A 270 -8.22 9.17 25.93
N GLY A 271 -8.99 10.21 25.62
CA GLY A 271 -8.44 11.48 25.17
C GLY A 271 -7.97 11.49 23.70
N LEU A 272 -8.12 10.39 22.96
CA LEU A 272 -7.84 10.33 21.53
C LEU A 272 -9.15 10.45 20.75
N ASP A 273 -9.45 11.67 20.30
CA ASP A 273 -10.65 11.98 19.51
C ASP A 273 -10.24 12.60 18.19
N ARG A 274 -10.68 12.02 17.07
CA ARG A 274 -10.39 12.51 15.73
C ARG A 274 -10.67 14.02 15.55
N ARG A 275 -11.68 14.56 16.22
CA ARG A 275 -12.08 15.98 16.15
C ARG A 275 -11.04 16.93 16.71
N ASP A 276 -10.08 16.41 17.47
CA ASP A 276 -8.98 17.15 18.06
C ASP A 276 -7.76 17.23 17.16
N PHE A 277 -7.87 16.70 15.94
CA PHE A 277 -6.76 16.60 15.00
C PHE A 277 -7.14 17.09 13.60
N GLN A 278 -6.14 17.54 12.87
CA GLN A 278 -6.21 17.87 11.45
C GLN A 278 -5.07 17.24 10.68
N HIS A 279 -5.31 16.96 9.41
CA HIS A 279 -4.28 16.49 8.48
C HIS A 279 -3.36 17.64 8.05
N GLN A 280 -2.09 17.31 7.82
CA GLN A 280 -1.11 18.19 7.18
C GLN A 280 -0.09 17.35 6.41
N ALA A 281 0.16 17.67 5.13
CA ALA A 281 1.30 17.18 4.39
C ALA A 281 2.39 18.26 4.33
N VAL A 282 3.65 17.85 4.58
CA VAL A 282 4.79 18.78 4.63
C VAL A 282 5.91 18.25 3.75
N TRP A 283 6.48 19.11 2.91
CA TRP A 283 7.72 18.81 2.20
C TRP A 283 8.94 19.05 3.10
N ASN A 284 9.65 17.99 3.44
CA ASN A 284 10.93 18.05 4.13
C ASN A 284 12.06 18.04 3.08
N ALA A 285 12.59 19.22 2.76
CA ALA A 285 13.61 19.38 1.74
C ALA A 285 14.95 18.73 2.12
N GLY A 286 15.30 18.70 3.42
CA GLY A 286 16.54 18.09 3.93
C GLY A 286 16.57 16.59 3.70
N GLU A 287 15.42 15.95 3.85
CA GLU A 287 15.25 14.51 3.69
C GLU A 287 14.69 14.12 2.31
N SER A 288 14.35 15.10 1.46
CA SER A 288 13.72 14.88 0.16
C SER A 288 12.46 14.00 0.25
N ARG A 289 11.56 14.29 1.19
CA ARG A 289 10.35 13.49 1.40
C ARG A 289 9.12 14.33 1.75
N ILE A 290 7.95 13.84 1.42
CA ILE A 290 6.71 14.28 2.04
C ILE A 290 6.58 13.57 3.40
N GLU A 291 6.10 14.29 4.38
CA GLU A 291 5.71 13.78 5.68
C GLU A 291 4.21 14.04 5.88
N MET A 292 3.45 13.00 6.15
CA MET A 292 2.06 13.14 6.54
C MET A 292 1.95 13.18 8.07
N TRP A 293 1.20 14.16 8.54
CA TRP A 293 1.03 14.43 9.96
C TRP A 293 -0.45 14.50 10.33
N VAL A 294 -0.76 14.02 11.51
CA VAL A 294 -2.01 14.27 12.22
C VAL A 294 -1.69 15.25 13.34
N ARG A 295 -2.06 16.56 13.16
CA ARG A 295 -1.73 17.66 14.05
C ARG A 295 -2.85 17.94 15.05
N ALA A 296 -2.52 18.04 16.34
CA ALA A 296 -3.46 18.45 17.37
C ALA A 296 -3.91 19.91 17.15
N VAL A 297 -5.22 20.15 17.12
CA VAL A 297 -5.80 21.53 16.99
C VAL A 297 -5.95 22.23 18.32
N ARG A 298 -5.82 21.50 19.41
CA ARG A 298 -5.78 21.95 20.80
C ARG A 298 -4.85 21.06 21.61
N ASP A 299 -4.56 21.44 22.83
CA ASP A 299 -3.83 20.54 23.75
C ASP A 299 -4.65 19.27 23.99
N VAL A 300 -4.03 18.13 23.82
CA VAL A 300 -4.63 16.81 24.07
C VAL A 300 -3.77 16.01 25.04
N HIS A 301 -4.46 15.20 25.85
CA HIS A 301 -3.81 14.25 26.73
C HIS A 301 -4.42 12.87 26.48
N ILE A 302 -3.59 11.96 26.03
CA ILE A 302 -4.00 10.61 25.62
C ILE A 302 -3.46 9.62 26.65
N ASP A 303 -4.34 8.80 27.19
CA ASP A 303 -3.99 7.72 28.11
C ASP A 303 -4.26 6.35 27.48
N PHE A 304 -3.31 5.44 27.58
CA PHE A 304 -3.38 4.05 27.13
C PHE A 304 -3.23 3.13 28.34
N PRO A 305 -4.31 2.80 29.04
CA PRO A 305 -4.26 2.04 30.31
C PRO A 305 -3.60 0.67 30.15
N THR A 306 -3.87 -0.05 29.06
CA THR A 306 -3.29 -1.38 28.77
C THR A 306 -1.79 -1.32 28.55
N LEU A 307 -1.26 -0.20 28.03
CA LEU A 307 0.17 0.01 27.81
C LEU A 307 0.87 0.64 29.03
N GLY A 308 0.11 1.14 30.02
CA GLY A 308 0.64 1.89 31.14
C GLY A 308 1.39 3.16 30.70
N ARG A 309 0.92 3.82 29.63
CA ARG A 309 1.57 4.98 29.00
C ARG A 309 0.59 6.10 28.74
N THR A 310 1.10 7.33 28.82
CA THR A 310 0.37 8.54 28.47
C THR A 310 1.20 9.37 27.47
N ARG A 311 0.52 10.15 26.64
CA ARG A 311 1.13 11.14 25.74
C ARG A 311 0.33 12.43 25.79
N SER A 312 1.02 13.55 25.99
CA SER A 312 0.46 14.89 25.78
C SER A 312 1.02 15.47 24.49
N LEU A 313 0.16 16.16 23.74
CA LEU A 313 0.50 16.94 22.57
C LEU A 313 -0.06 18.34 22.77
N ALA A 314 0.76 19.36 22.64
CA ALA A 314 0.30 20.74 22.60
C ALA A 314 -0.37 21.04 21.24
N ALA A 315 -1.18 22.08 21.18
CA ALA A 315 -1.73 22.56 19.92
C ALA A 315 -0.63 22.80 18.87
N GLY A 316 -0.78 22.22 17.69
CA GLY A 316 0.22 22.26 16.62
C GLY A 316 1.24 21.12 16.63
N GLU A 317 1.43 20.43 17.75
CA GLU A 317 2.20 19.18 17.76
C GLU A 317 1.40 18.05 17.08
N GLY A 318 2.07 16.97 16.68
CA GLY A 318 1.36 15.93 15.96
C GLY A 318 2.09 14.62 15.88
N ILE A 319 1.39 13.65 15.32
CA ILE A 319 1.84 12.29 15.07
C ILE A 319 2.21 12.20 13.59
N ARG A 320 3.42 11.77 13.27
CA ARG A 320 3.80 11.49 11.88
C ARG A 320 3.33 10.09 11.50
N THR A 321 2.46 10.04 10.52
CA THR A 321 1.77 8.81 10.10
C THR A 321 2.40 8.18 8.86
N GLU A 322 3.09 8.98 8.03
CA GLU A 322 3.76 8.48 6.84
C GLU A 322 4.95 9.36 6.46
N ILE A 323 5.93 8.75 5.84
CA ILE A 323 6.94 9.41 5.02
C ILE A 323 6.82 8.90 3.59
N ALA A 324 7.06 9.77 2.60
CA ALA A 324 7.09 9.39 1.19
C ALA A 324 8.29 10.06 0.52
N ARG A 325 9.45 9.37 0.54
CA ARG A 325 10.71 9.86 -0.02
C ARG A 325 10.61 9.97 -1.53
N LYS A 326 11.21 11.03 -2.07
CA LYS A 326 11.34 11.28 -3.50
C LYS A 326 12.79 11.09 -3.90
N PHE A 327 12.99 10.48 -5.05
CA PHE A 327 14.31 10.04 -5.46
C PHE A 327 14.81 10.82 -6.68
N ARG A 328 16.13 10.91 -6.79
CA ARG A 328 16.83 11.14 -8.05
C ARG A 328 17.20 9.78 -8.62
N PRO A 329 16.93 9.48 -9.89
CA PRO A 329 17.16 8.14 -10.45
C PRO A 329 18.58 7.61 -10.19
N SER A 330 19.61 8.42 -10.41
CA SER A 330 21.00 8.01 -10.17
C SER A 330 21.26 7.62 -8.73
N ALA A 331 20.72 8.38 -7.75
CA ALA A 331 20.93 8.08 -6.34
C ALA A 331 20.27 6.76 -5.91
N LEU A 332 19.11 6.41 -6.48
CA LEU A 332 18.47 5.12 -6.21
C LEU A 332 19.26 3.97 -6.87
N VAL A 333 19.76 4.17 -8.09
CA VAL A 333 20.61 3.18 -8.80
C VAL A 333 21.89 2.92 -8.01
N ASP A 334 22.55 3.98 -7.51
CA ASP A 334 23.77 3.85 -6.68
C ASP A 334 23.49 3.08 -5.37
N ASP A 335 22.34 3.36 -4.72
CA ASP A 335 21.90 2.65 -3.51
C ASP A 335 21.67 1.15 -3.80
N LEU A 336 20.96 0.83 -4.88
CA LEU A 336 20.74 -0.55 -5.34
C LEU A 336 22.04 -1.27 -5.66
N ALA A 337 22.99 -0.59 -6.35
CA ALA A 337 24.30 -1.15 -6.66
C ALA A 337 25.09 -1.48 -5.39
N GLY A 338 25.02 -0.63 -4.37
CA GLY A 338 25.61 -0.87 -3.04
C GLY A 338 25.06 -2.12 -2.33
N HIS A 339 23.89 -2.59 -2.72
CA HIS A 339 23.25 -3.80 -2.20
C HIS A 339 23.36 -5.02 -3.12
N GLY A 340 24.18 -4.96 -4.18
CA GLY A 340 24.43 -6.11 -5.09
C GLY A 340 23.37 -6.29 -6.17
N PHE A 341 22.71 -5.19 -6.58
CA PHE A 341 21.79 -5.14 -7.71
C PHE A 341 22.41 -4.33 -8.84
N ARG A 342 22.50 -4.87 -10.04
CA ARG A 342 23.01 -4.17 -11.20
C ARG A 342 21.89 -3.63 -12.08
N GLU A 343 21.99 -2.35 -12.45
CA GLU A 343 21.02 -1.70 -13.35
C GLU A 343 20.90 -2.43 -14.69
N ARG A 344 19.68 -2.59 -15.15
CA ARG A 344 19.33 -3.05 -16.51
C ARG A 344 18.68 -1.93 -17.31
N ALA A 345 17.74 -1.22 -16.69
CA ALA A 345 17.05 -0.11 -17.32
C ALA A 345 16.43 0.82 -16.27
N VAL A 346 16.31 2.09 -16.63
CA VAL A 346 15.54 3.09 -15.88
C VAL A 346 14.60 3.79 -16.86
N TRP A 347 13.35 3.91 -16.49
CA TRP A 347 12.32 4.59 -17.29
C TRP A 347 11.60 5.64 -16.43
N SER A 348 11.10 6.68 -17.07
CA SER A 348 10.17 7.65 -16.47
C SER A 348 8.95 7.83 -17.36
N ASP A 349 7.85 8.30 -16.77
CA ASP A 349 6.70 8.79 -17.51
C ASP A 349 7.04 10.03 -18.35
N ALA A 350 6.19 10.40 -19.28
CA ALA A 350 6.43 11.56 -20.14
C ALA A 350 6.51 12.89 -19.39
N GLY A 351 5.86 12.99 -18.22
CA GLY A 351 5.90 14.15 -17.34
C GLY A 351 7.17 14.25 -16.49
N GLY A 352 7.95 13.16 -16.39
CA GLY A 352 9.10 13.09 -15.50
C GLY A 352 8.72 13.13 -14.01
N ASP A 353 7.56 12.56 -13.69
CA ASP A 353 7.02 12.56 -12.33
C ASP A 353 7.38 11.31 -11.54
N PHE A 354 7.42 10.16 -12.21
CA PHE A 354 7.61 8.86 -11.60
C PHE A 354 8.66 8.05 -12.37
N GLY A 355 9.33 7.12 -11.72
CA GLY A 355 10.32 6.26 -12.34
C GLY A 355 10.07 4.78 -12.05
N LEU A 356 10.48 3.93 -12.99
CA LEU A 356 10.69 2.50 -12.76
C LEU A 356 12.16 2.19 -12.99
N VAL A 357 12.76 1.43 -12.08
CA VAL A 357 14.11 0.87 -12.26
C VAL A 357 14.03 -0.64 -12.29
N LEU A 358 14.60 -1.25 -13.33
CA LEU A 358 14.78 -2.68 -13.46
C LEU A 358 16.23 -3.01 -13.16
N VAL A 359 16.46 -3.85 -12.18
CA VAL A 359 17.80 -4.34 -11.79
C VAL A 359 17.85 -5.85 -11.84
N VAL A 360 19.05 -6.40 -11.86
CA VAL A 360 19.32 -7.83 -11.83
C VAL A 360 20.28 -8.14 -10.68
N VAL A 361 20.10 -9.29 -10.05
CA VAL A 361 21.05 -9.84 -9.07
C VAL A 361 22.24 -10.43 -9.81
N ASP A 362 23.45 -10.00 -9.43
CA ASP A 362 24.70 -10.54 -9.96
C ASP A 362 25.12 -11.84 -9.28
#